data_4de3fb145e85c7ae815e88818f366d16
#
_entry.id   4de3fb145e85c7ae815e88818f366d16
#
_cell.length_a   1.000
_cell.length_b   1.000
_cell.length_c   1.000
_cell.angle_alpha   90.00
_cell.angle_beta   90.00
_cell.angle_gamma   90.00
#
_symmetry.space_group_name_H-M   'P 1'
#
loop_
_entity.id
_entity.type
_entity.pdbx_description
1 polymer ?
#
loop_
_entity_poly.entity_id
_entity_poly.type
_entity_poly.pdbx_seq_one_letter_code
_entity_poly.pdbx_strand_id
1 'polypeptide(L)'
;MQLTLLPESIDRKIAPTNLRSNRHPIHRWANFIAGYTPEFVSECARDAGLKRGDVVLDPFAGLGTTLTQALLDGFSAVGYEANPFFHELATAKIQAATGRVSPDEVFAVLESAGAYAGSLNEMFGEDALKFLSKMFAEDDFRMLAGARRAETLVSEADRPLFRLVVSRVMESVCLSQTDGVYKAPTTRKVGKSFKLALAELRRDVLTDCQDVLPKPDLTAELILGPASQLSKRRPSTASLCITSPPYLNNFDYAEMTRMELYFWGYARSWSEITERVRSQMIVNTTTAPSDLKRAHLKFAAKLPAAEREFLAPIVARLREQRDLKAGKKDYFALVYPYFAQLLEVLQGCHRVLKPESSIHVIIGDSYLYGVHIPAGDICRRLMEVAGFDSLKQVLLRTRGERWILAKREGAGTPIGEYHIYGRRA
;
A
#
# COMPACT_ATOMS: atom_id res chain seq x y z
N MET A 1 22.67 23.81 -19.95
CA MET A 1 23.31 23.91 -18.63
C MET A 1 23.17 22.55 -17.95
N GLN A 2 24.20 21.74 -17.97
CA GLN A 2 24.23 20.38 -17.44
C GLN A 2 24.31 20.46 -15.91
N LEU A 3 23.26 20.00 -15.25
CA LEU A 3 23.32 19.66 -13.83
C LEU A 3 23.70 18.19 -13.70
N THR A 4 24.99 17.93 -13.70
CA THR A 4 25.55 16.65 -13.28
C THR A 4 25.70 16.70 -11.76
N LEU A 5 24.65 16.34 -11.04
CA LEU A 5 24.78 15.99 -9.63
C LEU A 5 24.91 14.48 -9.55
N LEU A 6 26.15 13.99 -9.44
CA LEU A 6 26.42 12.65 -8.97
C LEU A 6 25.93 12.54 -7.52
N PRO A 7 25.15 11.50 -7.18
CA PRO A 7 24.62 11.36 -5.83
C PRO A 7 25.76 11.02 -4.86
N GLU A 8 25.84 11.78 -3.78
CA GLU A 8 26.57 11.36 -2.59
C GLU A 8 26.04 10.00 -2.12
N SER A 9 26.96 9.10 -1.85
CA SER A 9 26.83 7.73 -1.37
C SER A 9 25.45 7.20 -1.05
N ILE A 10 25.00 6.19 -1.79
CA ILE A 10 23.86 5.34 -1.46
C ILE A 10 24.10 4.74 -0.07
N ASP A 11 23.40 5.20 0.94
CA ASP A 11 23.40 4.53 2.23
C ASP A 11 22.62 3.21 2.10
N ARG A 12 23.37 2.10 1.92
CA ARG A 12 22.81 0.75 1.72
C ARG A 12 22.04 0.21 2.93
N LYS A 13 22.00 0.94 4.05
CA LYS A 13 21.22 0.56 5.24
C LYS A 13 19.72 0.74 5.05
N ILE A 14 19.31 1.68 4.22
CA ILE A 14 17.92 2.03 3.95
C ILE A 14 17.52 1.53 2.56
N ALA A 15 17.60 0.24 2.30
CA ALA A 15 17.01 -0.30 1.08
C ALA A 15 15.52 -0.57 1.34
N PRO A 16 14.58 0.20 0.76
CA PRO A 16 13.18 -0.11 0.82
C PRO A 16 12.93 -1.35 -0.05
N THR A 17 13.20 -2.51 0.47
CA THR A 17 12.87 -3.77 -0.18
C THR A 17 12.23 -4.70 0.81
N ASN A 18 11.08 -5.14 0.43
CA ASN A 18 10.23 -6.12 1.07
C ASN A 18 10.94 -7.43 1.51
N LEU A 19 12.07 -7.77 0.91
CA LEU A 19 12.83 -8.98 1.24
C LEU A 19 13.33 -9.04 2.69
N ARG A 20 13.46 -7.90 3.36
CA ARG A 20 13.90 -7.83 4.75
C ARG A 20 12.73 -7.88 5.74
N SER A 21 11.56 -7.34 5.38
CA SER A 21 10.36 -7.38 6.24
C SER A 21 9.95 -8.79 6.61
N ASN A 22 10.26 -9.80 5.77
CA ASN A 22 9.99 -11.21 6.01
C ASN A 22 10.71 -11.80 7.24
N ARG A 23 11.63 -11.06 7.85
CA ARG A 23 12.40 -11.51 9.02
C ARG A 23 11.94 -10.87 10.32
N HIS A 24 11.10 -9.82 10.23
CA HIS A 24 10.65 -9.10 11.42
C HIS A 24 9.37 -9.69 11.98
N PRO A 25 9.30 -9.91 13.31
CA PRO A 25 8.08 -10.32 13.98
C PRO A 25 6.89 -9.44 13.60
N ILE A 26 5.71 -10.02 13.49
CA ILE A 26 4.46 -9.36 13.08
C ILE A 26 4.49 -8.87 11.63
N HIS A 27 5.55 -8.17 11.19
CA HIS A 27 5.65 -7.69 9.80
C HIS A 27 5.65 -8.83 8.78
N ARG A 28 6.26 -9.97 9.11
CA ARG A 28 6.34 -11.16 8.25
C ARG A 28 4.99 -11.85 7.99
N TRP A 29 3.96 -11.56 8.78
CA TRP A 29 2.65 -12.20 8.62
C TRP A 29 1.98 -11.87 7.30
N ALA A 30 2.21 -10.67 6.77
CA ALA A 30 1.74 -10.28 5.46
C ALA A 30 2.78 -9.39 4.78
N ASN A 31 3.23 -9.80 3.60
CA ASN A 31 4.25 -9.11 2.82
C ASN A 31 3.66 -8.48 1.58
N PHE A 32 4.19 -7.31 1.28
CA PHE A 32 3.82 -6.55 0.10
C PHE A 32 5.06 -6.11 -0.66
N ILE A 33 4.98 -6.09 -2.00
CA ILE A 33 6.14 -5.83 -2.87
C ILE A 33 6.59 -4.37 -2.79
N ALA A 34 5.67 -3.46 -2.49
CA ALA A 34 5.94 -2.03 -2.41
C ALA A 34 5.94 -1.56 -0.96
N GLY A 35 6.94 -0.77 -0.59
CA GLY A 35 7.06 -0.21 0.75
C GLY A 35 8.51 -0.14 1.22
N TYR A 36 8.70 0.34 2.42
CA TYR A 36 9.97 0.44 3.13
C TYR A 36 10.03 -0.54 4.31
N THR A 37 11.22 -0.70 4.86
CA THR A 37 11.47 -1.64 5.96
C THR A 37 11.05 -1.07 7.31
N PRO A 38 10.76 -1.92 8.31
CA PRO A 38 10.51 -1.47 9.68
C PRO A 38 11.67 -0.65 10.27
N GLU A 39 12.92 -1.00 9.95
CA GLU A 39 14.10 -0.27 10.41
C GLU A 39 14.11 1.18 9.94
N PHE A 40 13.65 1.43 8.71
CA PHE A 40 13.53 2.79 8.20
C PHE A 40 12.59 3.64 9.06
N VAL A 41 11.48 3.07 9.53
CA VAL A 41 10.55 3.75 10.43
C VAL A 41 11.24 4.09 11.76
N SER A 42 11.92 3.11 12.36
CA SER A 42 12.66 3.32 13.63
C SER A 42 13.78 4.35 13.49
N GLU A 43 14.49 4.36 12.36
CA GLU A 43 15.54 5.36 12.09
C GLU A 43 14.95 6.77 11.97
N CYS A 44 13.88 6.94 11.18
CA CYS A 44 13.19 8.25 11.05
C CYS A 44 12.68 8.74 12.41
N ALA A 45 12.11 7.86 13.25
CA ALA A 45 11.60 8.21 14.56
C ALA A 45 12.73 8.64 15.51
N ARG A 46 13.86 7.92 15.49
CA ARG A 46 15.06 8.27 16.27
C ARG A 46 15.65 9.61 15.85
N ASP A 47 15.79 9.83 14.53
CA ASP A 47 16.38 11.06 13.97
C ASP A 47 15.48 12.28 14.22
N ALA A 48 14.16 12.06 14.29
CA ALA A 48 13.19 13.07 14.70
C ALA A 48 13.15 13.30 16.22
N GLY A 49 13.88 12.50 17.00
CA GLY A 49 13.92 12.62 18.47
C GLY A 49 12.59 12.32 19.16
N LEU A 50 11.76 11.43 18.59
CA LEU A 50 10.46 11.08 19.14
C LEU A 50 10.56 10.52 20.56
N LYS A 51 9.56 10.86 21.38
CA LYS A 51 9.39 10.35 22.74
C LYS A 51 8.17 9.43 22.81
N ARG A 52 8.16 8.58 23.83
CA ARG A 52 7.04 7.67 24.07
C ARG A 52 5.70 8.42 24.02
N GLY A 53 4.76 7.86 23.26
CA GLY A 53 3.43 8.43 23.06
C GLY A 53 3.32 9.50 21.98
N ASP A 54 4.44 9.99 21.40
CA ASP A 54 4.40 10.82 20.21
C ASP A 54 3.68 10.10 19.06
N VAL A 55 3.04 10.86 18.17
CA VAL A 55 2.18 10.30 17.12
C VAL A 55 2.91 10.29 15.78
N VAL A 56 2.98 9.10 15.18
CA VAL A 56 3.48 8.89 13.81
C VAL A 56 2.28 8.80 12.85
N LEU A 57 2.34 9.53 11.74
CA LEU A 57 1.31 9.60 10.69
C LEU A 57 1.76 8.87 9.43
N ASP A 58 0.86 8.07 8.85
CA ASP A 58 1.01 7.53 7.49
C ASP A 58 -0.31 7.63 6.70
N PRO A 59 -0.44 8.58 5.75
CA PRO A 59 -1.65 8.72 4.94
C PRO A 59 -1.86 7.63 3.89
N PHE A 60 -0.87 6.76 3.65
CA PHE A 60 -0.95 5.64 2.73
C PHE A 60 -0.44 4.36 3.40
N ALA A 61 -1.12 3.94 4.46
CA ALA A 61 -0.64 2.94 5.41
C ALA A 61 -0.39 1.55 4.82
N GLY A 62 -1.07 1.18 3.73
CA GLY A 62 -0.92 -0.14 3.11
C GLY A 62 -1.11 -1.27 4.12
N LEU A 63 -0.12 -2.14 4.26
CA LEU A 63 -0.09 -3.21 5.26
C LEU A 63 0.33 -2.75 6.67
N GLY A 64 0.33 -1.45 6.93
CA GLY A 64 0.56 -0.88 8.26
C GLY A 64 2.01 -0.93 8.76
N THR A 65 3.01 -0.95 7.89
CA THR A 65 4.42 -1.01 8.32
C THR A 65 4.78 0.13 9.27
N THR A 66 4.42 1.36 8.91
CA THR A 66 4.67 2.54 9.75
C THR A 66 3.98 2.44 11.11
N LEU A 67 2.69 2.11 11.10
CA LEU A 67 1.89 2.09 12.33
C LEU A 67 2.34 0.97 13.26
N THR A 68 2.53 -0.22 12.71
CA THR A 68 2.99 -1.39 13.47
C THR A 68 4.36 -1.13 14.10
N GLN A 69 5.33 -0.61 13.32
CA GLN A 69 6.66 -0.35 13.86
C GLN A 69 6.65 0.79 14.87
N ALA A 70 5.92 1.87 14.61
CA ALA A 70 5.77 2.97 15.58
C ALA A 70 5.27 2.45 16.95
N LEU A 71 4.26 1.57 16.96
CA LEU A 71 3.75 0.96 18.19
C LEU A 71 4.76 0.04 18.86
N LEU A 72 5.52 -0.74 18.09
CA LEU A 72 6.60 -1.58 18.64
C LEU A 72 7.68 -0.73 19.30
N ASP A 73 8.01 0.42 18.74
CA ASP A 73 9.00 1.36 19.24
C ASP A 73 8.48 2.25 20.39
N GLY A 74 7.19 2.15 20.76
CA GLY A 74 6.60 2.90 21.87
C GLY A 74 5.96 4.24 21.50
N PHE A 75 5.62 4.44 20.24
CA PHE A 75 4.92 5.62 19.73
C PHE A 75 3.46 5.31 19.41
N SER A 76 2.60 6.30 19.49
CA SER A 76 1.23 6.23 18.96
C SER A 76 1.23 6.38 17.46
N ALA A 77 0.18 5.93 16.78
CA ALA A 77 0.15 5.93 15.33
C ALA A 77 -1.24 6.29 14.76
N VAL A 78 -1.22 6.93 13.59
CA VAL A 78 -2.42 7.27 12.82
C VAL A 78 -2.15 6.98 11.36
N GLY A 79 -3.11 6.35 10.67
CA GLY A 79 -2.98 6.07 9.25
C GLY A 79 -4.30 6.03 8.51
N TYR A 80 -4.20 6.04 7.18
CA TYR A 80 -5.32 5.91 6.25
C TYR A 80 -5.02 4.80 5.26
N GLU A 81 -6.01 3.96 5.01
CA GLU A 81 -5.92 2.91 3.99
C GLU A 81 -7.25 2.82 3.23
N ALA A 82 -7.18 2.92 1.91
CA ALA A 82 -8.36 2.91 1.04
C ALA A 82 -8.84 1.50 0.67
N ASN A 83 -7.92 0.52 0.67
CA ASN A 83 -8.25 -0.87 0.37
C ASN A 83 -8.74 -1.57 1.65
N PRO A 84 -10.01 -2.03 1.71
CA PRO A 84 -10.57 -2.64 2.91
C PRO A 84 -9.80 -3.90 3.34
N PHE A 85 -9.26 -4.66 2.41
CA PHE A 85 -8.46 -5.84 2.75
C PHE A 85 -7.12 -5.47 3.38
N PHE A 86 -6.39 -4.50 2.84
CA PHE A 86 -5.16 -4.02 3.47
C PHE A 86 -5.42 -3.40 4.84
N HIS A 87 -6.53 -2.67 4.97
CA HIS A 87 -6.96 -2.13 6.26
C HIS A 87 -7.13 -3.23 7.32
N GLU A 88 -7.77 -4.35 6.98
CA GLU A 88 -7.93 -5.49 7.89
C GLU A 88 -6.58 -6.09 8.29
N LEU A 89 -5.69 -6.33 7.32
CA LEU A 89 -4.37 -6.90 7.60
C LEU A 89 -3.52 -5.97 8.48
N ALA A 90 -3.57 -4.67 8.21
CA ALA A 90 -2.88 -3.67 9.01
C ALA A 90 -3.48 -3.60 10.43
N THR A 91 -4.79 -3.66 10.56
CA THR A 91 -5.48 -3.68 11.86
C THR A 91 -5.03 -4.88 12.71
N ALA A 92 -4.94 -6.08 12.13
CA ALA A 92 -4.43 -7.27 12.83
C ALA A 92 -3.01 -7.06 13.37
N LYS A 93 -2.11 -6.52 12.56
CA LYS A 93 -0.73 -6.23 12.97
C LYS A 93 -0.64 -5.15 14.05
N ILE A 94 -1.44 -4.10 13.93
CA ILE A 94 -1.54 -3.02 14.92
C ILE A 94 -2.02 -3.56 16.27
N GLN A 95 -3.05 -4.39 16.26
CA GLN A 95 -3.58 -5.04 17.46
C GLN A 95 -2.52 -5.97 18.09
N ALA A 96 -1.83 -6.77 17.29
CA ALA A 96 -0.74 -7.61 17.76
C ALA A 96 0.41 -6.78 18.35
N ALA A 97 0.84 -5.69 17.70
CA ALA A 97 1.92 -4.82 18.20
C ALA A 97 1.58 -4.13 19.54
N THR A 98 0.29 -4.08 19.90
CA THR A 98 -0.18 -3.54 21.19
C THR A 98 -0.59 -4.63 22.20
N GLY A 99 -0.42 -5.91 21.87
CA GLY A 99 -0.81 -7.04 22.73
C GLY A 99 -2.33 -7.20 22.89
N ARG A 100 -3.10 -6.83 21.88
CA ARG A 100 -4.59 -6.85 21.90
C ARG A 100 -5.18 -7.94 21.01
N VAL A 101 -4.54 -9.09 20.89
CA VAL A 101 -5.00 -10.24 20.11
C VAL A 101 -4.96 -11.50 20.96
N SER A 102 -5.83 -12.46 20.65
CA SER A 102 -5.90 -13.79 21.27
C SER A 102 -5.57 -14.87 20.22
N PRO A 103 -4.27 -15.06 19.87
CA PRO A 103 -3.92 -15.98 18.77
C PRO A 103 -4.37 -17.42 19.02
N ASP A 104 -4.27 -17.91 20.25
CA ASP A 104 -4.68 -19.29 20.60
C ASP A 104 -6.17 -19.52 20.35
N GLU A 105 -7.04 -18.55 20.66
CA GLU A 105 -8.48 -18.64 20.37
C GLU A 105 -8.74 -18.67 18.86
N VAL A 106 -8.07 -17.80 18.09
CA VAL A 106 -8.16 -17.77 16.63
C VAL A 106 -7.79 -19.11 16.02
N PHE A 107 -6.66 -19.68 16.44
CA PHE A 107 -6.21 -20.97 15.89
C PHE A 107 -7.08 -22.14 16.37
N ALA A 108 -7.59 -22.16 17.60
CA ALA A 108 -8.52 -23.18 18.09
C ALA A 108 -9.80 -23.21 17.24
N VAL A 109 -10.37 -22.04 16.88
CA VAL A 109 -11.52 -21.97 15.99
C VAL A 109 -11.18 -22.49 14.60
N LEU A 110 -10.01 -22.12 14.02
CA LEU A 110 -9.59 -22.57 12.69
C LEU A 110 -9.28 -24.07 12.62
N GLU A 111 -8.70 -24.65 13.67
CA GLU A 111 -8.40 -26.09 13.77
C GLU A 111 -9.68 -26.92 13.89
N SER A 112 -10.73 -26.36 14.51
CA SER A 112 -12.05 -26.99 14.62
C SER A 112 -12.93 -26.79 13.38
N ALA A 113 -12.58 -25.83 12.50
CA ALA A 113 -13.34 -25.54 11.29
C ALA A 113 -13.27 -26.73 10.32
N GLY A 114 -14.43 -27.28 9.97
CA GLY A 114 -14.56 -28.30 8.95
C GLY A 114 -14.77 -27.71 7.55
N ALA A 115 -14.73 -28.60 6.55
CA ALA A 115 -15.09 -28.20 5.19
C ALA A 115 -16.56 -27.76 5.12
N TYR A 116 -16.82 -26.68 4.39
CA TYR A 116 -18.17 -26.18 4.17
C TYR A 116 -18.98 -27.17 3.32
N ALA A 117 -20.05 -27.71 3.89
CA ALA A 117 -20.90 -28.68 3.21
C ALA A 117 -22.06 -28.05 2.41
N GLY A 118 -22.30 -26.72 2.58
CA GLY A 118 -23.38 -26.00 1.89
C GLY A 118 -23.03 -25.62 0.46
N SER A 119 -23.95 -24.86 -0.16
CA SER A 119 -23.76 -24.31 -1.50
C SER A 119 -22.79 -23.14 -1.48
N LEU A 120 -21.72 -23.20 -2.28
CA LEU A 120 -20.79 -22.08 -2.46
C LEU A 120 -21.46 -20.88 -3.15
N ASN A 121 -22.51 -21.12 -3.95
CA ASN A 121 -23.30 -20.02 -4.57
C ASN A 121 -24.01 -19.14 -3.54
N GLU A 122 -24.38 -19.70 -2.40
CA GLU A 122 -25.00 -18.92 -1.30
C GLU A 122 -23.99 -18.01 -0.58
N MET A 123 -22.71 -18.44 -0.56
CA MET A 123 -21.66 -17.71 0.13
C MET A 123 -21.00 -16.64 -0.75
N PHE A 124 -20.86 -16.92 -2.05
CA PHE A 124 -20.17 -16.05 -3.01
C PHE A 124 -21.10 -15.61 -4.14
N GLY A 125 -20.94 -14.39 -4.63
CA GLY A 125 -21.60 -13.95 -5.86
C GLY A 125 -21.04 -14.70 -7.09
N GLU A 126 -21.80 -14.73 -8.18
CA GLU A 126 -21.48 -15.51 -9.39
C GLU A 126 -20.08 -15.21 -9.94
N ASP A 127 -19.73 -13.93 -10.14
CA ASP A 127 -18.42 -13.51 -10.63
C ASP A 127 -17.29 -13.93 -9.68
N ALA A 128 -17.52 -13.75 -8.38
CA ALA A 128 -16.57 -14.12 -7.34
C ALA A 128 -16.34 -15.64 -7.33
N LEU A 129 -17.42 -16.42 -7.35
CA LEU A 129 -17.34 -17.88 -7.37
C LEU A 129 -16.63 -18.39 -8.62
N LYS A 130 -16.99 -17.87 -9.81
CA LYS A 130 -16.35 -18.23 -11.08
C LYS A 130 -14.84 -17.96 -11.05
N PHE A 131 -14.42 -16.87 -10.40
CA PHE A 131 -13.00 -16.55 -10.24
C PHE A 131 -12.33 -17.47 -9.20
N LEU A 132 -12.89 -17.57 -8.00
CA LEU A 132 -12.31 -18.31 -6.88
C LEU A 132 -12.18 -19.81 -7.19
N SER A 133 -13.16 -20.41 -7.86
CA SER A 133 -13.12 -21.83 -8.26
C SER A 133 -11.96 -22.18 -9.19
N LYS A 134 -11.38 -21.20 -9.87
CA LYS A 134 -10.18 -21.38 -10.71
C LYS A 134 -8.88 -21.28 -9.92
N MET A 135 -8.93 -20.72 -8.71
CA MET A 135 -7.75 -20.42 -7.90
C MET A 135 -7.38 -21.57 -6.98
N PHE A 136 -8.31 -22.46 -6.64
CA PHE A 136 -8.14 -23.50 -5.63
C PHE A 136 -8.57 -24.88 -6.13
N ALA A 137 -8.03 -25.92 -5.51
CA ALA A 137 -8.65 -27.26 -5.55
C ALA A 137 -9.98 -27.23 -4.79
N GLU A 138 -10.93 -28.08 -5.17
CA GLU A 138 -12.28 -28.07 -4.60
C GLU A 138 -12.28 -28.29 -3.08
N ASP A 139 -11.50 -29.27 -2.60
CA ASP A 139 -11.41 -29.57 -1.17
C ASP A 139 -10.81 -28.41 -0.37
N ASP A 140 -9.72 -27.80 -0.86
CA ASP A 140 -9.11 -26.64 -0.21
C ASP A 140 -10.06 -25.44 -0.23
N PHE A 141 -10.82 -25.25 -1.30
CA PHE A 141 -11.80 -24.17 -1.38
C PHE A 141 -12.94 -24.36 -0.38
N ARG A 142 -13.41 -25.63 -0.21
CA ARG A 142 -14.42 -25.94 0.82
C ARG A 142 -13.88 -25.77 2.24
N MET A 143 -12.59 -26.10 2.48
CA MET A 143 -11.95 -25.81 3.76
C MET A 143 -11.86 -24.30 4.04
N LEU A 144 -11.45 -23.52 3.06
CA LEU A 144 -11.43 -22.06 3.16
C LEU A 144 -12.83 -21.47 3.42
N ALA A 145 -13.86 -21.96 2.71
CA ALA A 145 -15.24 -21.54 2.92
C ALA A 145 -15.74 -21.89 4.33
N GLY A 146 -15.35 -23.07 4.84
CA GLY A 146 -15.61 -23.46 6.23
C GLY A 146 -14.94 -22.54 7.24
N ALA A 147 -13.68 -22.22 7.01
CA ALA A 147 -12.95 -21.24 7.81
C ALA A 147 -13.64 -19.86 7.79
N ARG A 148 -14.03 -19.35 6.61
CA ARG A 148 -14.78 -18.08 6.52
C ARG A 148 -16.06 -18.12 7.34
N ARG A 149 -16.82 -19.23 7.32
CA ARG A 149 -18.04 -19.37 8.12
C ARG A 149 -17.75 -19.33 9.62
N ALA A 150 -16.64 -19.90 10.04
CA ALA A 150 -16.22 -19.96 11.45
C ALA A 150 -15.82 -18.59 12.03
N GLU A 151 -15.68 -17.54 11.21
CA GLU A 151 -15.38 -16.17 11.65
C GLU A 151 -16.35 -15.66 12.73
N THR A 152 -17.60 -16.09 12.69
CA THR A 152 -18.62 -15.69 13.69
C THR A 152 -18.35 -16.24 15.09
N LEU A 153 -17.45 -17.21 15.22
CA LEU A 153 -17.09 -17.85 16.48
C LEU A 153 -15.94 -17.13 17.22
N VAL A 154 -15.24 -16.21 16.55
CA VAL A 154 -14.22 -15.39 17.19
C VAL A 154 -14.78 -14.05 17.64
N SER A 155 -14.14 -13.43 18.63
CA SER A 155 -14.48 -12.09 19.10
C SER A 155 -14.35 -11.05 18.00
N GLU A 156 -15.08 -9.93 18.08
CA GLU A 156 -14.92 -8.84 17.10
C GLU A 156 -13.50 -8.28 17.10
N ALA A 157 -12.84 -8.27 18.24
CA ALA A 157 -11.46 -7.81 18.37
C ALA A 157 -10.47 -8.71 17.62
N ASP A 158 -10.73 -10.01 17.56
CA ASP A 158 -9.83 -11.00 16.94
C ASP A 158 -10.16 -11.26 15.45
N ARG A 159 -11.29 -10.74 14.92
CA ARG A 159 -11.64 -10.90 13.50
C ARG A 159 -10.55 -10.43 12.53
N PRO A 160 -9.86 -9.29 12.74
CA PRO A 160 -8.77 -8.89 11.85
C PRO A 160 -7.63 -9.92 11.81
N LEU A 161 -7.22 -10.48 12.97
CA LEU A 161 -6.22 -11.54 13.00
C LEU A 161 -6.72 -12.82 12.33
N PHE A 162 -7.96 -13.21 12.57
CA PHE A 162 -8.59 -14.36 11.93
C PHE A 162 -8.57 -14.21 10.40
N ARG A 163 -8.98 -13.06 9.87
CA ARG A 163 -8.97 -12.77 8.43
C ARG A 163 -7.57 -12.77 7.87
N LEU A 164 -6.59 -12.21 8.59
CA LEU A 164 -5.19 -12.25 8.19
C LEU A 164 -4.73 -13.72 8.05
N VAL A 165 -4.95 -14.55 9.07
CA VAL A 165 -4.54 -15.97 9.07
C VAL A 165 -5.18 -16.72 7.92
N VAL A 166 -6.50 -16.64 7.75
CA VAL A 166 -7.21 -17.32 6.66
C VAL A 166 -6.72 -16.84 5.29
N SER A 167 -6.48 -15.55 5.11
CA SER A 167 -5.99 -14.99 3.84
C SER A 167 -4.57 -15.48 3.51
N ARG A 168 -3.71 -15.63 4.50
CA ARG A 168 -2.35 -16.18 4.31
C ARG A 168 -2.38 -17.68 4.00
N VAL A 169 -3.27 -18.42 4.66
CA VAL A 169 -3.54 -19.83 4.29
C VAL A 169 -4.04 -19.91 2.85
N MET A 170 -5.01 -19.07 2.49
CA MET A 170 -5.57 -18.96 1.13
C MET A 170 -4.48 -18.69 0.08
N GLU A 171 -3.52 -17.80 0.32
CA GLU A 171 -2.39 -17.59 -0.58
C GLU A 171 -1.48 -18.80 -0.71
N SER A 172 -1.32 -19.57 0.36
CA SER A 172 -0.46 -20.75 0.41
C SER A 172 -1.05 -21.94 -0.34
N VAL A 173 -2.37 -22.14 -0.24
CA VAL A 173 -3.10 -23.21 -0.93
C VAL A 173 -3.48 -22.86 -2.37
N CYS A 174 -3.39 -21.58 -2.73
CA CYS A 174 -3.73 -21.08 -4.06
C CYS A 174 -2.89 -21.79 -5.14
N LEU A 175 -3.55 -22.28 -6.19
CA LEU A 175 -2.91 -22.95 -7.33
C LEU A 175 -2.34 -21.99 -8.36
N SER A 176 -2.70 -20.72 -8.30
CA SER A 176 -2.20 -19.71 -9.24
C SER A 176 -0.86 -19.14 -8.78
N GLN A 177 0.09 -19.09 -9.71
CA GLN A 177 1.34 -18.41 -9.51
C GLN A 177 1.13 -16.90 -9.71
N THR A 178 1.73 -16.10 -8.85
CA THR A 178 1.82 -14.65 -9.07
C THR A 178 3.04 -14.33 -9.95
N ASP A 179 2.91 -13.36 -10.83
CA ASP A 179 4.04 -12.72 -11.53
C ASP A 179 4.75 -11.67 -10.65
N GLY A 180 4.43 -11.65 -9.37
CA GLY A 180 4.86 -10.66 -8.39
C GLY A 180 3.85 -9.55 -8.16
N VAL A 181 2.81 -9.45 -8.98
CA VAL A 181 1.80 -8.38 -8.96
C VAL A 181 0.39 -8.93 -9.05
N TYR A 182 0.15 -9.89 -9.94
CA TYR A 182 -1.15 -10.40 -10.26
C TYR A 182 -1.19 -11.93 -10.18
N LYS A 183 -2.21 -12.48 -9.53
CA LYS A 183 -2.46 -13.92 -9.48
C LYS A 183 -3.31 -14.32 -10.70
N ALA A 184 -2.64 -14.67 -11.79
CA ALA A 184 -3.34 -15.08 -13.00
C ALA A 184 -3.97 -16.48 -12.82
N PRO A 185 -5.28 -16.66 -13.04
CA PRO A 185 -5.94 -17.96 -12.89
C PRO A 185 -5.49 -19.00 -13.95
N THR A 186 -4.69 -18.58 -14.91
CA THR A 186 -4.13 -19.42 -16.00
C THR A 186 -2.75 -19.99 -15.67
N THR A 187 -2.04 -19.44 -14.68
CA THR A 187 -0.74 -19.98 -14.21
C THR A 187 -0.96 -21.01 -13.12
N ARG A 188 -0.09 -22.00 -13.04
CA ARG A 188 -0.21 -23.08 -12.05
C ARG A 188 1.06 -23.26 -11.23
N LYS A 189 0.87 -23.42 -9.93
CA LYS A 189 1.90 -23.86 -8.97
C LYS A 189 1.33 -24.99 -8.11
N VAL A 190 2.19 -25.70 -7.42
CA VAL A 190 1.77 -26.63 -6.36
C VAL A 190 1.45 -25.81 -5.12
N GLY A 191 0.19 -25.85 -4.68
CA GLY A 191 -0.25 -25.29 -3.41
C GLY A 191 0.15 -26.18 -2.25
N LYS A 192 0.25 -25.60 -1.04
CA LYS A 192 0.33 -26.38 0.21
C LYS A 192 -1.06 -26.90 0.57
N SER A 193 -1.14 -27.94 1.37
CA SER A 193 -2.43 -28.29 1.97
C SER A 193 -2.84 -27.25 3.01
N PHE A 194 -4.15 -27.09 3.20
CA PHE A 194 -4.72 -26.17 4.21
C PHE A 194 -4.11 -26.38 5.61
N LYS A 195 -4.04 -27.64 6.06
CA LYS A 195 -3.50 -27.98 7.40
C LYS A 195 -2.05 -27.59 7.56
N LEU A 196 -1.22 -27.85 6.55
CA LEU A 196 0.21 -27.49 6.60
C LEU A 196 0.40 -25.97 6.64
N ALA A 197 -0.31 -25.24 5.78
CA ALA A 197 -0.24 -23.79 5.73
C ALA A 197 -0.70 -23.14 7.06
N LEU A 198 -1.77 -23.68 7.66
CA LEU A 198 -2.27 -23.21 8.96
C LEU A 198 -1.25 -23.48 10.09
N ALA A 199 -0.65 -24.67 10.13
CA ALA A 199 0.32 -25.03 11.17
C ALA A 199 1.60 -24.17 11.11
N GLU A 200 2.12 -23.89 9.90
CA GLU A 200 3.27 -23.02 9.73
C GLU A 200 2.97 -21.58 10.22
N LEU A 201 1.82 -21.05 9.86
CA LEU A 201 1.44 -19.70 10.25
C LEU A 201 1.14 -19.60 11.75
N ARG A 202 0.52 -20.65 12.34
CA ARG A 202 0.30 -20.72 13.78
C ARG A 202 1.60 -20.57 14.55
N ARG A 203 2.62 -21.35 14.17
CA ARG A 203 3.95 -21.26 14.81
C ARG A 203 4.49 -19.84 14.76
N ASP A 204 4.45 -19.19 13.57
CA ASP A 204 5.02 -17.87 13.37
C ASP A 204 4.25 -16.80 14.16
N VAL A 205 2.93 -16.83 14.16
CA VAL A 205 2.08 -15.87 14.88
C VAL A 205 2.24 -16.02 16.40
N LEU A 206 2.19 -17.25 16.91
CA LEU A 206 2.35 -17.50 18.36
C LEU A 206 3.74 -17.03 18.84
N THR A 207 4.80 -17.40 18.10
CA THR A 207 6.16 -16.95 18.44
C THR A 207 6.28 -15.44 18.47
N ASP A 208 5.71 -14.74 17.47
CA ASP A 208 5.82 -13.28 17.39
C ASP A 208 5.00 -12.56 18.47
N CYS A 209 3.94 -13.18 18.99
CA CYS A 209 3.11 -12.57 20.03
C CYS A 209 3.63 -12.84 21.46
N GLN A 210 4.51 -13.84 21.66
CA GLN A 210 4.97 -14.24 22.98
C GLN A 210 5.62 -13.11 23.78
N ASP A 211 6.41 -12.26 23.12
CA ASP A 211 7.19 -11.21 23.76
C ASP A 211 6.52 -9.83 23.69
N VAL A 212 5.33 -9.74 23.11
CA VAL A 212 4.61 -8.48 22.98
C VAL A 212 3.77 -8.21 24.23
N LEU A 213 4.22 -7.28 25.05
CA LEU A 213 3.48 -6.84 26.22
C LEU A 213 2.35 -5.86 25.84
N PRO A 214 1.20 -5.89 26.54
CA PRO A 214 0.14 -4.90 26.36
C PRO A 214 0.64 -3.46 26.54
N LYS A 215 0.23 -2.58 25.65
CA LYS A 215 0.60 -1.15 25.63
C LYS A 215 -0.65 -0.28 25.72
N PRO A 216 -1.31 -0.20 26.89
CA PRO A 216 -2.59 0.49 27.03
C PRO A 216 -2.50 2.01 26.86
N ASP A 217 -1.32 2.58 27.06
CA ASP A 217 -1.02 4.01 26.92
C ASP A 217 -0.80 4.45 25.47
N LEU A 218 -0.61 3.50 24.55
CA LEU A 218 -0.45 3.82 23.14
C LEU A 218 -1.78 3.74 22.39
N THR A 219 -2.00 4.73 21.54
CA THR A 219 -3.16 4.78 20.65
C THR A 219 -2.77 4.46 19.21
N ALA A 220 -3.62 3.72 18.52
CA ALA A 220 -3.51 3.48 17.10
C ALA A 220 -4.86 3.71 16.46
N GLU A 221 -4.88 4.55 15.44
CA GLU A 221 -6.08 4.84 14.66
C GLU A 221 -5.77 4.59 13.19
N LEU A 222 -6.35 3.55 12.63
CA LEU A 222 -6.30 3.27 11.19
C LEU A 222 -7.68 3.52 10.59
N ILE A 223 -7.77 4.49 9.69
CA ILE A 223 -9.03 4.92 9.07
C ILE A 223 -9.18 4.22 7.72
N LEU A 224 -10.28 3.48 7.53
CA LEU A 224 -10.66 2.97 6.23
C LEU A 224 -11.21 4.13 5.37
N GLY A 225 -10.44 4.51 4.36
CA GLY A 225 -10.83 5.59 3.47
C GLY A 225 -9.66 6.26 2.76
N PRO A 226 -9.95 7.22 1.87
CA PRO A 226 -8.93 7.90 1.09
C PRO A 226 -8.07 8.85 1.96
N ALA A 227 -6.79 8.97 1.60
CA ALA A 227 -5.84 9.88 2.25
C ALA A 227 -6.29 11.36 2.26
N SER A 228 -7.16 11.78 1.34
CA SER A 228 -7.76 13.13 1.31
C SER A 228 -8.59 13.45 2.55
N GLN A 229 -9.11 12.44 3.28
CA GLN A 229 -9.79 12.64 4.57
C GLN A 229 -8.88 13.24 5.64
N LEU A 230 -7.57 13.19 5.46
CA LEU A 230 -6.60 13.86 6.31
C LEU A 230 -6.88 15.36 6.47
N SER A 231 -7.47 15.98 5.45
CA SER A 231 -7.91 17.38 5.49
C SER A 231 -8.91 17.68 6.61
N LYS A 232 -9.65 16.69 7.11
CA LYS A 232 -10.66 16.82 8.19
C LYS A 232 -10.08 16.59 9.59
N ARG A 233 -8.83 16.09 9.68
CA ARG A 233 -8.21 15.77 10.96
C ARG A 233 -7.82 17.04 11.73
N ARG A 234 -7.81 16.95 13.07
CA ARG A 234 -7.36 18.03 13.95
C ARG A 234 -5.90 18.40 13.63
N PRO A 235 -5.58 19.71 13.50
CA PRO A 235 -4.23 20.15 13.19
C PRO A 235 -3.25 19.92 14.34
N SER A 236 -1.96 19.88 14.03
CA SER A 236 -0.83 19.84 14.98
C SER A 236 -0.92 18.68 16.01
N THR A 237 -1.28 17.48 15.52
CA THR A 237 -1.43 16.28 16.35
C THR A 237 -0.34 15.24 16.13
N ALA A 238 0.37 15.26 15.00
CA ALA A 238 1.44 14.29 14.69
C ALA A 238 2.83 14.91 14.83
N SER A 239 3.79 14.10 15.30
CA SER A 239 5.19 14.48 15.54
C SER A 239 6.12 14.01 14.41
N LEU A 240 5.65 13.13 13.54
CA LEU A 240 6.40 12.59 12.42
C LEU A 240 5.41 12.10 11.35
N CYS A 241 5.74 12.28 10.07
CA CYS A 241 5.03 11.63 8.97
C CYS A 241 6.01 10.79 8.15
N ILE A 242 5.67 9.50 7.93
CA ILE A 242 6.43 8.60 7.05
C ILE A 242 5.43 7.95 6.12
N THR A 243 5.66 8.05 4.79
CA THR A 243 4.69 7.53 3.83
C THR A 243 5.29 7.20 2.47
N SER A 244 4.62 6.33 1.74
CA SER A 244 4.91 6.04 0.33
C SER A 244 3.60 6.07 -0.47
N PRO A 245 3.28 7.18 -1.16
CA PRO A 245 2.09 7.26 -1.98
C PRO A 245 2.15 6.23 -3.11
N PRO A 246 1.01 5.72 -3.59
CA PRO A 246 0.97 4.90 -4.80
C PRO A 246 1.64 5.63 -5.96
N TYR A 247 2.56 4.96 -6.69
CA TYR A 247 3.26 5.59 -7.81
C TYR A 247 2.33 5.73 -9.02
N LEU A 248 2.56 6.73 -9.85
CA LEU A 248 1.72 7.01 -11.02
C LEU A 248 1.63 5.82 -11.99
N ASN A 249 2.74 5.13 -12.22
CA ASN A 249 2.80 3.88 -12.98
C ASN A 249 2.99 2.71 -12.03
N ASN A 250 1.98 2.42 -11.23
CA ASN A 250 2.07 1.35 -10.25
C ASN A 250 1.07 0.23 -10.54
N PHE A 251 1.16 -0.79 -9.71
CA PHE A 251 0.29 -1.95 -9.70
C PHE A 251 -1.16 -1.57 -9.44
N ASP A 252 -2.07 -2.35 -9.97
CA ASP A 252 -3.47 -2.28 -9.56
C ASP A 252 -3.63 -2.98 -8.21
N TYR A 253 -3.52 -2.19 -7.13
CA TYR A 253 -3.65 -2.70 -5.76
C TYR A 253 -5.01 -3.36 -5.51
N ALA A 254 -6.06 -2.93 -6.20
CA ALA A 254 -7.36 -3.54 -6.09
C ALA A 254 -7.41 -4.89 -6.84
N GLU A 255 -6.75 -4.98 -8.00
CA GLU A 255 -6.64 -6.25 -8.72
C GLU A 255 -5.74 -7.25 -8.01
N MET A 256 -4.65 -6.78 -7.40
CA MET A 256 -3.76 -7.63 -6.61
C MET A 256 -4.49 -8.32 -5.45
N THR A 257 -5.46 -7.65 -4.87
CA THR A 257 -6.28 -8.14 -3.75
C THR A 257 -7.63 -8.69 -4.19
N ARG A 258 -7.85 -8.91 -5.49
CA ARG A 258 -9.13 -9.38 -6.03
C ARG A 258 -9.59 -10.68 -5.41
N MET A 259 -8.68 -11.62 -5.18
CA MET A 259 -8.99 -12.92 -4.60
C MET A 259 -9.55 -12.72 -3.19
N GLU A 260 -8.92 -11.91 -2.40
CA GLU A 260 -9.28 -11.60 -1.03
C GLU A 260 -10.55 -10.72 -0.96
N LEU A 261 -10.66 -9.73 -1.84
CA LEU A 261 -11.86 -8.87 -1.92
C LEU A 261 -13.12 -9.72 -2.24
N TYR A 262 -13.00 -10.66 -3.15
CA TYR A 262 -14.09 -11.58 -3.47
C TYR A 262 -14.35 -12.58 -2.33
N PHE A 263 -13.29 -13.16 -1.79
CA PHE A 263 -13.43 -14.16 -0.73
C PHE A 263 -14.09 -13.58 0.52
N TRP A 264 -13.73 -12.38 0.96
CA TRP A 264 -14.31 -11.74 2.14
C TRP A 264 -15.60 -10.95 1.86
N GLY A 265 -16.03 -10.86 0.61
CA GLY A 265 -17.26 -10.18 0.22
C GLY A 265 -17.19 -8.64 0.23
N TYR A 266 -15.98 -8.07 0.20
CA TYR A 266 -15.80 -6.62 0.00
C TYR A 266 -16.29 -6.17 -1.38
N ALA A 267 -16.20 -7.07 -2.37
CA ALA A 267 -16.79 -6.92 -3.69
C ALA A 267 -17.30 -8.26 -4.20
N ARG A 268 -18.37 -8.23 -5.01
CA ARG A 268 -18.98 -9.41 -5.63
C ARG A 268 -18.71 -9.50 -7.12
N SER A 269 -18.34 -8.36 -7.74
CA SER A 269 -18.08 -8.23 -9.18
C SER A 269 -16.90 -7.30 -9.44
N TRP A 270 -16.40 -7.32 -10.69
CA TRP A 270 -15.33 -6.42 -11.11
C TRP A 270 -15.74 -4.94 -11.07
N SER A 271 -17.00 -4.61 -11.37
CA SER A 271 -17.53 -3.25 -11.26
C SER A 271 -17.52 -2.78 -9.80
N GLU A 272 -17.93 -3.64 -8.86
CA GLU A 272 -17.89 -3.29 -7.43
C GLU A 272 -16.46 -3.03 -6.91
N ILE A 273 -15.45 -3.74 -7.40
CA ILE A 273 -14.04 -3.42 -7.08
C ILE A 273 -13.71 -1.99 -7.55
N THR A 274 -14.17 -1.61 -8.72
CA THR A 274 -13.93 -0.26 -9.25
C THR A 274 -14.67 0.80 -8.44
N GLU A 275 -15.93 0.56 -8.14
CA GLU A 275 -16.79 1.52 -7.44
C GLU A 275 -16.43 1.69 -5.96
N ARG A 276 -16.07 0.59 -5.27
CA ARG A 276 -15.87 0.60 -3.81
C ARG A 276 -14.42 0.73 -3.39
N VAL A 277 -13.47 0.25 -4.21
CA VAL A 277 -12.06 0.21 -3.84
C VAL A 277 -11.25 1.19 -4.68
N ARG A 278 -11.23 1.04 -6.04
CA ARG A 278 -10.42 1.93 -6.88
C ARG A 278 -10.82 3.39 -6.79
N SER A 279 -12.11 3.70 -6.64
CA SER A 279 -12.60 5.07 -6.52
C SER A 279 -12.08 5.81 -5.28
N GLN A 280 -11.64 5.09 -4.26
CA GLN A 280 -11.09 5.64 -3.02
C GLN A 280 -9.57 5.84 -3.07
N MET A 281 -8.90 5.29 -4.08
CA MET A 281 -7.45 5.38 -4.24
C MET A 281 -7.06 6.64 -5.01
N ILE A 282 -5.82 7.10 -4.80
CA ILE A 282 -5.22 8.12 -5.66
C ILE A 282 -5.19 7.63 -7.10
N VAL A 283 -5.47 8.54 -8.04
CA VAL A 283 -5.49 8.23 -9.48
C VAL A 283 -4.11 7.75 -9.96
N ASN A 284 -4.10 6.63 -10.66
CA ASN A 284 -2.91 6.09 -11.33
C ASN A 284 -3.31 5.36 -12.63
N THR A 285 -2.39 4.65 -13.26
CA THR A 285 -2.64 3.96 -14.54
C THR A 285 -3.75 2.90 -14.49
N THR A 286 -4.14 2.46 -13.31
CA THR A 286 -5.09 1.37 -13.09
C THR A 286 -6.39 1.81 -12.40
N THR A 287 -6.36 2.96 -11.69
CA THR A 287 -7.52 3.50 -10.96
C THR A 287 -8.21 4.66 -11.68
N ALA A 288 -7.80 4.98 -12.91
CA ALA A 288 -8.32 6.10 -13.67
C ALA A 288 -9.82 5.97 -13.98
N PRO A 289 -10.68 6.91 -13.51
CA PRO A 289 -12.08 6.94 -13.91
C PRO A 289 -12.25 7.15 -15.42
N SER A 290 -13.35 6.62 -15.98
CA SER A 290 -13.63 6.70 -17.43
C SER A 290 -13.82 8.14 -17.95
N ASP A 291 -14.25 9.06 -17.08
CA ASP A 291 -14.47 10.47 -17.42
C ASP A 291 -13.20 11.34 -17.21
N LEU A 292 -12.10 10.77 -16.71
CA LEU A 292 -10.89 11.50 -16.36
C LEU A 292 -10.33 12.30 -17.54
N LYS A 293 -10.44 11.78 -18.75
CA LYS A 293 -10.04 12.48 -19.98
C LYS A 293 -10.70 13.84 -20.13
N ARG A 294 -11.96 13.98 -19.70
CA ARG A 294 -12.71 15.24 -19.71
C ARG A 294 -12.43 16.09 -18.47
N ALA A 295 -12.14 15.44 -17.37
CA ALA A 295 -11.98 16.09 -16.07
C ALA A 295 -10.54 16.56 -15.75
N HIS A 296 -9.50 16.07 -16.46
CA HIS A 296 -8.10 16.28 -16.08
C HIS A 296 -7.71 17.78 -16.01
N LEU A 297 -8.29 18.65 -16.84
CA LEU A 297 -8.03 20.10 -16.80
C LEU A 297 -8.60 20.78 -15.54
N LYS A 298 -9.67 20.22 -14.95
CA LYS A 298 -10.18 20.70 -13.65
C LYS A 298 -9.17 20.44 -12.53
N PHE A 299 -8.43 19.34 -12.63
CA PHE A 299 -7.34 19.05 -11.67
C PHE A 299 -6.12 19.95 -11.92
N ALA A 300 -5.82 20.29 -13.17
CA ALA A 300 -4.77 21.25 -13.47
C ALA A 300 -5.01 22.59 -12.76
N ALA A 301 -6.27 23.05 -12.68
CA ALA A 301 -6.62 24.28 -11.99
C ALA A 301 -6.38 24.25 -10.47
N LYS A 302 -6.25 23.07 -9.86
CA LYS A 302 -5.91 22.90 -8.44
C LYS A 302 -4.40 23.02 -8.16
N LEU A 303 -3.57 22.94 -9.19
CA LEU A 303 -2.12 23.09 -9.08
C LEU A 303 -1.72 24.56 -9.24
N PRO A 304 -0.69 25.06 -8.55
CA PRO A 304 -0.12 26.39 -8.81
C PRO A 304 0.33 26.55 -10.27
N ALA A 305 0.39 27.78 -10.75
CA ALA A 305 0.75 28.08 -12.14
C ALA A 305 2.12 27.48 -12.52
N ALA A 306 3.14 27.67 -11.68
CA ALA A 306 4.49 27.15 -11.91
C ALA A 306 4.52 25.62 -12.05
N GLU A 307 3.71 24.89 -11.26
CA GLU A 307 3.64 23.43 -11.34
C GLU A 307 2.90 22.95 -12.58
N ARG A 308 1.85 23.68 -13.00
CA ARG A 308 1.16 23.40 -14.27
C ARG A 308 2.08 23.58 -15.47
N GLU A 309 2.85 24.67 -15.48
CA GLU A 309 3.82 24.97 -16.54
C GLU A 309 4.93 23.91 -16.58
N PHE A 310 5.42 23.46 -15.43
CA PHE A 310 6.40 22.38 -15.36
C PHE A 310 5.86 21.06 -15.92
N LEU A 311 4.60 20.72 -15.65
CA LEU A 311 3.95 19.49 -16.10
C LEU A 311 3.45 19.55 -17.55
N ALA A 312 3.22 20.73 -18.11
CA ALA A 312 2.61 20.89 -19.43
C ALA A 312 3.39 20.21 -20.57
N PRO A 313 4.74 20.28 -20.65
CA PRO A 313 5.52 19.57 -21.67
C PRO A 313 5.38 18.06 -21.57
N ILE A 314 5.33 17.50 -20.34
CA ILE A 314 5.16 16.06 -20.11
C ILE A 314 3.78 15.61 -20.63
N VAL A 315 2.74 16.38 -20.30
CA VAL A 315 1.37 16.11 -20.76
C VAL A 315 1.25 16.18 -22.29
N ALA A 316 1.87 17.21 -22.92
CA ALA A 316 1.89 17.37 -24.37
C ALA A 316 2.56 16.16 -25.06
N ARG A 317 3.75 15.76 -24.58
CA ARG A 317 4.50 14.64 -25.12
C ARG A 317 3.78 13.30 -24.93
N LEU A 318 3.14 13.07 -23.79
CA LEU A 318 2.29 11.89 -23.58
C LEU A 318 1.09 11.84 -24.57
N ARG A 319 0.54 13.01 -24.92
CA ARG A 319 -0.55 13.10 -25.90
C ARG A 319 -0.06 12.74 -27.30
N GLU A 320 1.09 13.25 -27.72
CA GLU A 320 1.74 12.91 -28.98
C GLU A 320 2.03 11.40 -29.04
N GLN A 321 2.66 10.85 -28.02
CA GLN A 321 2.98 9.42 -27.97
C GLN A 321 1.74 8.51 -27.95
N ARG A 322 0.65 8.96 -27.35
CA ARG A 322 -0.61 8.21 -27.37
C ARG A 322 -1.08 7.92 -28.80
N ASP A 323 -0.95 8.89 -29.68
CA ASP A 323 -1.45 8.76 -31.06
C ASP A 323 -0.59 7.80 -31.91
N LEU A 324 0.65 7.57 -31.49
CA LEU A 324 1.60 6.64 -32.12
C LEU A 324 1.50 5.20 -31.60
N LYS A 325 0.84 4.96 -30.46
CA LYS A 325 0.81 3.62 -29.80
C LYS A 325 -0.50 2.87 -30.06
N ALA A 326 -0.37 1.55 -30.24
CA ALA A 326 -1.51 0.65 -30.18
C ALA A 326 -2.12 0.62 -28.76
N GLY A 327 -3.45 0.44 -28.64
CA GLY A 327 -4.17 0.38 -27.37
C GLY A 327 -4.54 1.73 -26.78
N LYS A 328 -3.96 2.81 -27.22
CA LYS A 328 -4.38 4.21 -27.02
C LYS A 328 -4.94 4.60 -25.66
N LYS A 329 -4.26 4.19 -24.55
CA LYS A 329 -4.62 4.65 -23.20
C LYS A 329 -4.29 6.13 -23.04
N ASP A 330 -5.21 6.89 -22.45
CA ASP A 330 -5.08 8.34 -22.28
C ASP A 330 -4.21 8.72 -21.05
N TYR A 331 -2.97 8.21 -20.98
CA TYR A 331 -2.06 8.44 -19.87
C TYR A 331 -1.74 9.92 -19.61
N PHE A 332 -1.82 10.77 -20.62
CA PHE A 332 -1.67 12.23 -20.44
C PHE A 332 -2.71 12.79 -19.46
N ALA A 333 -3.89 12.18 -19.37
CA ALA A 333 -4.96 12.63 -18.49
C ALA A 333 -4.74 12.28 -17.01
N LEU A 334 -3.74 11.44 -16.69
CA LEU A 334 -3.43 11.04 -15.32
C LEU A 334 -2.54 12.04 -14.59
N VAL A 335 -1.71 12.78 -15.32
CA VAL A 335 -0.62 13.57 -14.74
C VAL A 335 -1.15 14.64 -13.77
N TYR A 336 -2.03 15.53 -14.24
CA TYR A 336 -2.58 16.57 -13.38
C TYR A 336 -3.40 16.02 -12.20
N PRO A 337 -4.32 15.05 -12.39
CA PRO A 337 -5.08 14.49 -11.28
C PRO A 337 -4.20 13.84 -10.21
N TYR A 338 -3.20 13.07 -10.59
CA TYR A 338 -2.31 12.43 -9.65
C TYR A 338 -1.55 13.45 -8.78
N PHE A 339 -0.92 14.43 -9.40
CA PHE A 339 -0.14 15.41 -8.66
C PHE A 339 -1.00 16.43 -7.89
N ALA A 340 -2.21 16.73 -8.37
CA ALA A 340 -3.16 17.55 -7.62
C ALA A 340 -3.67 16.82 -6.35
N GLN A 341 -3.96 15.53 -6.45
CA GLN A 341 -4.35 14.72 -5.29
C GLN A 341 -3.17 14.52 -4.31
N LEU A 342 -1.95 14.32 -4.83
CA LEU A 342 -0.76 14.26 -4.00
C LEU A 342 -0.52 15.57 -3.23
N LEU A 343 -0.67 16.71 -3.89
CA LEU A 343 -0.58 18.02 -3.24
C LEU A 343 -1.61 18.19 -2.12
N GLU A 344 -2.85 17.79 -2.35
CA GLU A 344 -3.92 17.82 -1.33
C GLU A 344 -3.54 17.00 -0.08
N VAL A 345 -2.96 15.81 -0.27
CA VAL A 345 -2.49 14.97 0.85
C VAL A 345 -1.30 15.62 1.56
N LEU A 346 -0.32 16.15 0.83
CA LEU A 346 0.84 16.84 1.41
C LEU A 346 0.44 18.07 2.24
N GLN A 347 -0.52 18.86 1.76
CA GLN A 347 -1.12 19.96 2.53
C GLN A 347 -1.83 19.46 3.80
N GLY A 348 -2.51 18.34 3.70
CA GLY A 348 -3.09 17.66 4.86
C GLY A 348 -2.03 17.23 5.87
N CYS A 349 -0.92 16.65 5.41
CA CYS A 349 0.21 16.26 6.26
C CYS A 349 0.81 17.49 6.95
N HIS A 350 1.06 18.56 6.20
CA HIS A 350 1.59 19.82 6.76
C HIS A 350 0.69 20.35 7.87
N ARG A 351 -0.62 20.36 7.67
CA ARG A 351 -1.58 20.83 8.67
C ARG A 351 -1.59 19.98 9.94
N VAL A 352 -1.48 18.66 9.80
CA VAL A 352 -1.59 17.68 10.91
C VAL A 352 -0.29 17.53 11.69
N LEU A 353 0.85 17.71 11.07
CA LEU A 353 2.14 17.71 11.75
C LEU A 353 2.22 18.90 12.72
N LYS A 354 2.94 18.74 13.83
CA LYS A 354 3.32 19.82 14.72
C LYS A 354 4.38 20.71 14.05
N PRO A 355 4.54 22.00 14.44
CA PRO A 355 5.69 22.80 14.00
C PRO A 355 7.01 22.08 14.23
N GLU A 356 8.00 22.27 13.38
CA GLU A 356 9.32 21.63 13.37
C GLU A 356 9.33 20.10 13.17
N SER A 357 8.17 19.46 13.05
CA SER A 357 8.08 18.02 12.81
C SER A 357 8.47 17.65 11.39
N SER A 358 9.10 16.47 11.23
CA SER A 358 9.57 16.01 9.94
C SER A 358 8.54 15.19 9.16
N ILE A 359 8.68 15.24 7.85
CA ILE A 359 7.98 14.39 6.89
C ILE A 359 9.00 13.64 6.03
N HIS A 360 8.74 12.35 5.80
CA HIS A 360 9.53 11.46 4.96
C HIS A 360 8.63 10.80 3.92
N VAL A 361 8.92 11.03 2.64
CA VAL A 361 8.16 10.50 1.50
C VAL A 361 9.06 9.62 0.64
N ILE A 362 8.64 8.38 0.40
CA ILE A 362 9.28 7.48 -0.56
C ILE A 362 8.47 7.46 -1.84
N ILE A 363 9.06 7.87 -2.96
CA ILE A 363 8.38 7.93 -4.24
C ILE A 363 9.32 7.56 -5.40
N GLY A 364 8.76 6.93 -6.42
CA GLY A 364 9.52 6.53 -7.60
C GLY A 364 9.05 7.22 -8.87
N ASP A 365 10.00 7.54 -9.75
CA ASP A 365 9.74 8.00 -11.10
C ASP A 365 8.92 7.00 -11.90
N SER A 366 8.29 7.48 -12.96
CA SER A 366 7.48 6.68 -13.85
C SER A 366 7.84 6.89 -15.31
N TYR A 367 7.59 5.88 -16.13
CA TYR A 367 7.59 5.98 -17.58
C TYR A 367 6.23 5.55 -18.12
N LEU A 368 5.61 6.42 -18.91
CA LEU A 368 4.38 6.14 -19.63
C LEU A 368 4.61 6.41 -21.11
N TYR A 369 4.37 5.42 -21.97
CA TYR A 369 4.65 5.51 -23.41
C TYR A 369 6.09 5.98 -23.76
N GLY A 370 7.06 5.66 -22.92
CA GLY A 370 8.45 6.09 -23.11
C GLY A 370 8.76 7.49 -22.56
N VAL A 371 7.76 8.26 -22.15
CA VAL A 371 7.95 9.59 -21.58
C VAL A 371 8.28 9.47 -20.10
N HIS A 372 9.40 10.06 -19.68
CA HIS A 372 9.82 10.14 -18.29
C HIS A 372 8.97 11.12 -17.52
N ILE A 373 8.50 10.71 -16.35
CA ILE A 373 7.80 11.56 -15.38
C ILE A 373 8.63 11.56 -14.10
N PRO A 374 9.38 12.64 -13.82
CA PRO A 374 10.28 12.74 -12.68
C PRO A 374 9.47 12.99 -11.39
N ALA A 375 8.79 11.94 -10.92
CA ALA A 375 7.87 12.06 -9.79
C ALA A 375 8.58 12.46 -8.49
N GLY A 376 9.87 12.10 -8.33
CA GLY A 376 10.69 12.57 -7.22
C GLY A 376 10.82 14.10 -7.19
N ASP A 377 11.25 14.69 -8.29
CA ASP A 377 11.40 16.16 -8.38
C ASP A 377 10.07 16.88 -8.23
N ILE A 378 9.01 16.37 -8.86
CA ILE A 378 7.67 16.95 -8.75
C ILE A 378 7.19 16.87 -7.30
N CYS A 379 7.35 15.73 -6.62
CA CYS A 379 6.95 15.58 -5.23
C CYS A 379 7.68 16.59 -4.32
N ARG A 380 8.99 16.76 -4.48
CA ARG A 380 9.77 17.74 -3.72
C ARG A 380 9.22 19.16 -3.90
N ARG A 381 8.92 19.57 -5.14
CA ARG A 381 8.29 20.86 -5.45
C ARG A 381 6.91 21.00 -4.80
N LEU A 382 6.09 19.93 -4.85
CA LEU A 382 4.78 19.93 -4.19
C LEU A 382 4.88 20.02 -2.66
N MET A 383 5.94 19.46 -2.06
CA MET A 383 6.22 19.65 -0.63
C MET A 383 6.56 21.11 -0.29
N GLU A 384 7.34 21.79 -1.14
CA GLU A 384 7.58 23.25 -1.00
C GLU A 384 6.27 24.03 -1.07
N VAL A 385 5.42 23.74 -2.06
CA VAL A 385 4.08 24.36 -2.22
C VAL A 385 3.18 24.07 -1.00
N ALA A 386 3.29 22.89 -0.39
CA ALA A 386 2.53 22.53 0.79
C ALA A 386 3.03 23.22 2.08
N GLY A 387 4.17 23.91 2.04
CA GLY A 387 4.72 24.67 3.17
C GLY A 387 5.84 23.98 3.92
N PHE A 388 6.40 22.88 3.40
CA PHE A 388 7.57 22.25 3.98
C PHE A 388 8.86 22.95 3.55
N ASP A 389 9.81 23.03 4.45
CA ASP A 389 11.13 23.59 4.22
C ASP A 389 12.27 22.56 4.46
N SER A 390 13.52 23.03 4.34
CA SER A 390 14.74 22.25 4.56
C SER A 390 14.74 20.92 3.77
N LEU A 391 14.13 20.92 2.58
CA LEU A 391 13.89 19.73 1.78
C LEU A 391 15.19 19.12 1.25
N LYS A 392 15.33 17.82 1.43
CA LYS A 392 16.38 16.99 0.86
C LYS A 392 15.77 15.87 0.03
N GLN A 393 16.46 15.49 -1.03
CA GLN A 393 16.07 14.39 -1.91
C GLN A 393 17.27 13.47 -2.10
N VAL A 394 17.11 12.20 -1.74
CA VAL A 394 18.15 11.17 -1.82
C VAL A 394 17.70 10.06 -2.76
N LEU A 395 18.52 9.69 -3.72
CA LEU A 395 18.29 8.52 -4.58
C LEU A 395 18.55 7.25 -3.76
N LEU A 396 17.51 6.42 -3.56
CA LEU A 396 17.61 5.15 -2.85
C LEU A 396 18.11 4.01 -3.76
N ARG A 397 17.55 3.95 -4.96
CA ARG A 397 17.91 2.96 -5.98
C ARG A 397 17.43 3.36 -7.35
N THR A 398 18.02 2.75 -8.37
CA THR A 398 17.49 2.76 -9.74
C THR A 398 16.65 1.51 -9.98
N ARG A 399 15.62 1.64 -10.79
CA ARG A 399 14.68 0.56 -11.15
C ARG A 399 14.60 0.40 -12.66
N GLY A 400 14.13 -0.77 -13.10
CA GLY A 400 13.74 -0.97 -14.49
C GLY A 400 14.84 -1.47 -15.42
N GLU A 401 15.97 -1.96 -14.90
CA GLU A 401 17.02 -2.58 -15.72
C GLU A 401 16.52 -3.82 -16.49
N ARG A 402 15.53 -4.53 -15.96
CA ARG A 402 14.92 -5.72 -16.60
C ARG A 402 13.81 -5.39 -17.62
N TRP A 403 13.28 -4.18 -17.65
CA TRP A 403 12.22 -3.77 -18.56
C TRP A 403 12.78 -2.94 -19.70
N ILE A 404 13.12 -3.64 -20.75
CA ILE A 404 13.41 -3.20 -22.13
C ILE A 404 13.72 -1.70 -22.28
N LEU A 405 14.97 -1.33 -22.03
CA LEU A 405 15.55 0.00 -22.30
C LEU A 405 15.27 0.48 -23.75
N ALA A 406 15.12 -0.44 -24.69
CA ALA A 406 14.88 -0.15 -26.12
C ALA A 406 13.52 0.52 -26.44
N LYS A 407 12.56 0.56 -25.48
CA LYS A 407 11.25 1.20 -25.68
C LYS A 407 11.10 2.55 -24.99
N ARG A 408 12.19 3.07 -24.39
CA ARG A 408 12.17 4.36 -23.68
C ARG A 408 12.73 5.44 -24.60
N GLU A 409 12.03 6.55 -24.74
CA GLU A 409 12.61 7.78 -25.24
C GLU A 409 13.65 8.28 -24.22
N GLY A 410 14.84 8.63 -24.66
CA GLY A 410 15.95 8.98 -23.78
C GLY A 410 16.57 7.74 -23.12
N ALA A 411 16.92 6.73 -23.92
CA ALA A 411 17.70 5.57 -23.48
C ALA A 411 18.91 6.04 -22.66
N GLY A 412 18.87 5.89 -21.35
CA GLY A 412 19.94 6.33 -20.45
C GLY A 412 19.49 7.01 -19.16
N THR A 413 18.22 7.48 -19.04
CA THR A 413 17.74 8.03 -17.78
C THR A 413 17.25 6.89 -16.89
N PRO A 414 17.92 6.57 -15.77
CA PRO A 414 17.46 5.57 -14.82
C PRO A 414 16.12 5.97 -14.21
N ILE A 415 15.25 5.01 -13.93
CA ILE A 415 14.05 5.25 -13.12
C ILE A 415 14.48 5.30 -11.66
N GLY A 416 14.51 6.47 -11.06
CA GLY A 416 14.86 6.64 -9.66
C GLY A 416 13.72 6.28 -8.72
N GLU A 417 14.09 5.80 -7.54
CA GLU A 417 13.23 5.78 -6.36
C GLU A 417 13.92 6.63 -5.30
N TYR A 418 13.18 7.58 -4.74
CA TYR A 418 13.75 8.65 -3.92
C TYR A 418 13.14 8.65 -2.53
N HIS A 419 13.96 9.01 -1.54
CA HIS A 419 13.55 9.47 -0.23
C HIS A 419 13.61 10.99 -0.22
N ILE A 420 12.46 11.61 -0.04
CA ILE A 420 12.33 13.07 0.07
C ILE A 420 11.89 13.37 1.48
N TYR A 421 12.60 14.26 2.16
CA TYR A 421 12.28 14.62 3.53
C TYR A 421 12.53 16.11 3.79
N GLY A 422 11.81 16.64 4.76
CA GLY A 422 11.88 18.03 5.19
C GLY A 422 11.13 18.24 6.48
N ARG A 423 10.90 19.50 6.84
CA ARG A 423 10.23 19.88 8.08
C ARG A 423 9.03 20.76 7.81
N ARG A 424 8.07 20.73 8.70
CA ARG A 424 7.03 21.74 8.78
C ARG A 424 7.64 22.97 9.42
N ALA A 425 7.65 24.13 8.71
CA ALA A 425 7.99 25.43 9.25
C ALA A 425 7.04 25.84 10.39
#